data_dc74cc614dab1ab94c07fd3efde11e47
#
_entry.id   dc74cc614dab1ab94c07fd3efde11e47
#
_cell.length_a   1.000
_cell.length_b   1.000
_cell.length_c   1.000
_cell.angle_alpha   90.00
_cell.angle_beta   90.00
_cell.angle_gamma   90.00
#
_symmetry.space_group_name_H-M   'P 1'
#
loop_
_entity.id
_entity.type
_entity.pdbx_description
1 polymer ?
#
loop_
_entity_poly.entity_id
_entity_poly.type
_entity_poly.pdbx_seq_one_letter_code
_entity_poly.pdbx_strand_id
1 'polypeptide(L)'
;TVIANTIMETNSEVPELPDEEEQEETPLILGTSQNITEPLVKVEDLGVDDGKIALQGEVIYTEDRTLKSGKTLFSFDLYDGTSTITCKAFLNKETAKKTMKRIQNAPGLKISGTAQMDTFSNELTVMANTIVEAEGLKKVTRQDNSEVKRVELHMHTQMSQMDAMTSAKDLIKRAMKWGMKSIAITDHGVVQAFPEAHKLLGYDNPDMKIIY
;
A
#
# COMPACT_ATOMS: atom_id res chain seq x y z
N THR A 1 53.67 23.13 -14.27
CA THR A 1 53.06 23.55 -12.98
C THR A 1 52.25 24.82 -13.28
N VAL A 2 50.92 24.71 -13.37
CA VAL A 2 50.03 25.86 -13.49
C VAL A 2 49.30 25.98 -12.15
N ILE A 3 49.58 27.05 -11.45
CA ILE A 3 48.89 27.42 -10.22
C ILE A 3 47.76 28.34 -10.62
N ALA A 4 46.53 27.86 -10.51
CA ALA A 4 45.33 28.68 -10.69
C ALA A 4 44.99 29.32 -9.33
N ASN A 5 45.37 30.58 -9.19
CA ASN A 5 44.91 31.46 -8.11
C ASN A 5 43.82 32.34 -8.68
N THR A 6 42.60 32.04 -8.38
CA THR A 6 41.46 32.94 -8.14
C THR A 6 40.17 32.16 -8.45
N ILE A 7 39.49 31.71 -7.41
CA ILE A 7 38.08 31.31 -7.50
C ILE A 7 37.29 32.59 -7.23
N MET A 8 36.66 33.13 -8.25
CA MET A 8 35.63 34.17 -8.08
C MET A 8 34.31 33.47 -7.70
N GLU A 9 33.81 33.77 -6.52
CA GLU A 9 32.41 33.50 -6.19
C GLU A 9 31.53 34.39 -7.04
N THR A 10 30.88 33.80 -8.03
CA THR A 10 29.78 34.44 -8.71
C THR A 10 28.53 34.22 -7.86
N ASN A 11 28.09 35.27 -7.18
CA ASN A 11 26.72 35.37 -6.65
C ASN A 11 25.75 35.41 -7.83
N SER A 12 25.43 34.26 -8.39
CA SER A 12 24.25 34.11 -9.21
C SER A 12 23.10 33.77 -8.25
N GLU A 13 22.29 34.78 -7.97
CA GLU A 13 20.95 34.55 -7.41
C GLU A 13 20.25 33.56 -8.35
N VAL A 14 20.10 32.33 -7.87
CA VAL A 14 19.22 31.35 -8.51
C VAL A 14 17.83 31.95 -8.37
N PRO A 15 17.09 32.20 -9.48
CA PRO A 15 15.73 32.66 -9.36
C PRO A 15 14.97 31.59 -8.57
N GLU A 16 14.43 31.98 -7.41
CA GLU A 16 13.47 31.18 -6.68
C GLU A 16 12.31 30.88 -7.64
N LEU A 17 12.15 29.60 -8.00
CA LEU A 17 10.94 29.17 -8.66
C LEU A 17 9.78 29.55 -7.73
N PRO A 18 8.69 30.14 -8.26
CA PRO A 18 7.54 30.45 -7.44
C PRO A 18 7.12 29.15 -6.75
N ASP A 19 6.99 29.22 -5.43
CA ASP A 19 6.41 28.14 -4.65
C ASP A 19 5.11 27.75 -5.33
N GLU A 20 5.05 26.53 -5.86
CA GLU A 20 3.77 25.94 -6.23
C GLU A 20 2.96 25.96 -4.94
N GLU A 21 1.97 26.86 -4.86
CA GLU A 21 0.99 26.86 -3.78
C GLU A 21 0.49 25.42 -3.65
N GLU A 22 0.90 24.73 -2.60
CA GLU A 22 0.35 23.44 -2.21
C GLU A 22 -1.13 23.69 -1.94
N GLN A 23 -1.95 23.53 -2.99
CA GLN A 23 -3.40 23.51 -2.84
C GLN A 23 -3.69 22.36 -1.88
N GLU A 24 -4.15 22.67 -0.67
CA GLU A 24 -4.65 21.67 0.28
C GLU A 24 -5.64 20.77 -0.47
N GLU A 25 -5.21 19.56 -0.81
CA GLU A 25 -6.04 18.62 -1.53
C GLU A 25 -7.19 18.22 -0.60
N THR A 26 -8.40 18.61 -0.97
CA THR A 26 -9.59 18.18 -0.23
C THR A 26 -9.67 16.66 -0.23
N PRO A 27 -10.19 16.02 0.84
CA PRO A 27 -10.34 14.57 0.88
C PRO A 27 -11.28 14.02 -0.22
N LEU A 28 -12.10 14.87 -0.84
CA LEU A 28 -12.96 14.49 -1.96
C LEU A 28 -12.13 14.19 -3.22
N ILE A 29 -12.23 12.97 -3.72
CA ILE A 29 -11.54 12.51 -4.93
C ILE A 29 -12.49 12.53 -6.13
N LEU A 30 -13.73 12.06 -5.95
CA LEU A 30 -14.79 12.01 -6.97
C LEU A 30 -16.14 12.33 -6.34
N GLY A 31 -17.01 13.04 -7.05
CA GLY A 31 -18.37 13.38 -6.60
C GLY A 31 -18.53 14.86 -6.30
N THR A 32 -19.63 15.20 -5.63
CA THR A 32 -20.02 16.60 -5.34
C THR A 32 -20.00 16.96 -3.84
N SER A 33 -19.89 15.96 -2.96
CA SER A 33 -19.89 16.18 -1.50
C SER A 33 -18.94 15.24 -0.80
N GLN A 34 -18.25 15.74 0.22
CA GLN A 34 -17.40 14.90 1.10
C GLN A 34 -18.22 14.06 2.08
N ASN A 35 -19.48 14.46 2.34
CA ASN A 35 -20.33 13.77 3.29
C ASN A 35 -21.05 12.61 2.61
N ILE A 36 -20.66 11.40 2.97
CA ILE A 36 -21.31 10.15 2.58
C ILE A 36 -22.25 9.77 3.72
N THR A 37 -23.56 9.82 3.45
CA THR A 37 -24.64 9.56 4.42
C THR A 37 -25.24 8.17 4.28
N GLU A 38 -24.93 7.48 3.20
CA GLU A 38 -25.38 6.12 2.95
C GLU A 38 -24.88 5.15 4.03
N PRO A 39 -25.66 4.09 4.32
CA PRO A 39 -25.27 3.10 5.31
C PRO A 39 -23.93 2.43 4.93
N LEU A 40 -23.01 2.37 5.88
CA LEU A 40 -21.75 1.65 5.72
C LEU A 40 -22.03 0.16 5.85
N VAL A 41 -21.77 -0.60 4.79
CA VAL A 41 -21.94 -2.04 4.71
C VAL A 41 -20.58 -2.72 4.60
N LYS A 42 -20.44 -3.92 5.14
CA LYS A 42 -19.26 -4.76 4.90
C LYS A 42 -19.39 -5.48 3.56
N VAL A 43 -18.28 -5.69 2.89
CA VAL A 43 -18.26 -6.35 1.58
C VAL A 43 -18.77 -7.79 1.68
N GLU A 44 -18.52 -8.51 2.78
CA GLU A 44 -19.00 -9.88 3.00
C GLU A 44 -20.54 -9.98 3.10
N ASP A 45 -21.18 -8.91 3.54
CA ASP A 45 -22.63 -8.83 3.74
C ASP A 45 -23.37 -8.23 2.54
N LEU A 46 -22.66 -7.80 1.48
CA LEU A 46 -23.22 -7.05 0.37
C LEU A 46 -24.07 -7.92 -0.54
N GLY A 47 -25.31 -7.51 -0.77
CA GLY A 47 -26.26 -8.11 -1.69
C GLY A 47 -26.59 -7.26 -2.92
N VAL A 48 -27.21 -7.87 -3.93
CA VAL A 48 -27.62 -7.19 -5.18
C VAL A 48 -28.71 -6.16 -4.92
N ASP A 49 -29.53 -6.39 -3.90
CA ASP A 49 -30.74 -5.59 -3.60
C ASP A 49 -30.47 -4.44 -2.61
N ASP A 50 -29.23 -4.27 -2.15
CA ASP A 50 -28.86 -3.24 -1.15
C ASP A 50 -28.95 -1.80 -1.69
N GLY A 51 -29.01 -1.64 -3.00
CA GLY A 51 -29.20 -0.34 -3.64
C GLY A 51 -28.00 0.61 -3.41
N LYS A 52 -28.29 1.79 -2.84
CA LYS A 52 -27.23 2.77 -2.51
C LYS A 52 -26.61 2.47 -1.17
N ILE A 53 -25.30 2.26 -1.18
CA ILE A 53 -24.51 1.88 0.01
C ILE A 53 -23.22 2.69 0.09
N ALA A 54 -22.61 2.66 1.26
CA ALA A 54 -21.24 3.09 1.44
C ALA A 54 -20.33 1.91 1.80
N LEU A 55 -19.12 1.94 1.26
CA LEU A 55 -18.03 1.01 1.59
C LEU A 55 -16.81 1.79 2.07
N GLN A 56 -15.98 1.15 2.90
CA GLN A 56 -14.69 1.70 3.29
C GLN A 56 -13.62 0.60 3.24
N GLY A 57 -12.49 0.88 2.60
CA GLY A 57 -11.43 -0.11 2.47
C GLY A 57 -10.18 0.42 1.79
N GLU A 58 -9.24 -0.47 1.53
CA GLU A 58 -7.99 -0.21 0.79
C GLU A 58 -8.12 -0.69 -0.65
N VAL A 59 -7.50 0.03 -1.58
CA VAL A 59 -7.40 -0.39 -2.99
C VAL A 59 -6.27 -1.39 -3.15
N ILE A 60 -6.57 -2.56 -3.71
CA ILE A 60 -5.59 -3.64 -3.92
C ILE A 60 -5.23 -3.87 -5.38
N TYR A 61 -6.13 -3.51 -6.29
CA TYR A 61 -5.90 -3.64 -7.74
C TYR A 61 -6.61 -2.52 -8.49
N THR A 62 -6.09 -2.12 -9.65
CA THR A 62 -6.71 -1.09 -10.48
C THR A 62 -6.54 -1.40 -11.96
N GLU A 63 -7.57 -1.09 -12.74
CA GLU A 63 -7.58 -1.21 -14.20
C GLU A 63 -8.33 -0.03 -14.80
N ASP A 64 -7.90 0.46 -15.96
CA ASP A 64 -8.61 1.50 -16.69
C ASP A 64 -8.88 1.13 -18.14
N ARG A 65 -10.00 1.60 -18.65
CA ARG A 65 -10.41 1.39 -20.03
C ARG A 65 -11.02 2.66 -20.60
N THR A 66 -10.46 3.14 -21.69
CA THR A 66 -11.04 4.27 -22.44
C THR A 66 -12.20 3.79 -23.29
N LEU A 67 -13.36 4.42 -23.11
CA LEU A 67 -14.58 4.13 -23.86
C LEU A 67 -14.66 4.92 -25.16
N LYS A 68 -15.47 4.45 -26.09
CA LYS A 68 -15.74 5.15 -27.37
C LYS A 68 -16.32 6.57 -27.18
N SER A 69 -16.97 6.82 -26.05
CA SER A 69 -17.51 8.13 -25.66
C SER A 69 -16.44 9.14 -25.19
N GLY A 70 -15.18 8.73 -25.10
CA GLY A 70 -14.09 9.55 -24.59
C GLY A 70 -13.98 9.60 -23.07
N LYS A 71 -14.90 8.98 -22.33
CA LYS A 71 -14.80 8.78 -20.89
C LYS A 71 -13.88 7.60 -20.57
N THR A 72 -13.25 7.63 -19.40
CA THR A 72 -12.49 6.49 -18.86
C THR A 72 -13.35 5.74 -17.85
N LEU A 73 -13.57 4.45 -18.08
CA LEU A 73 -14.07 3.53 -17.05
C LEU A 73 -12.87 3.09 -16.22
N PHE A 74 -12.87 3.46 -14.96
CA PHE A 74 -11.85 3.06 -14.01
C PHE A 74 -12.44 2.02 -13.07
N SER A 75 -11.84 0.85 -13.03
CA SER A 75 -12.19 -0.26 -12.16
C SER A 75 -11.11 -0.43 -11.11
N PHE A 76 -11.49 -0.69 -9.89
CA PHE A 76 -10.56 -0.96 -8.80
C PHE A 76 -11.18 -1.91 -7.79
N ASP A 77 -10.36 -2.77 -7.21
CA ASP A 77 -10.79 -3.71 -6.19
C ASP A 77 -10.58 -3.10 -4.82
N LEU A 78 -11.66 -3.01 -4.05
CA LEU A 78 -11.70 -2.49 -2.69
C LEU A 78 -11.76 -3.65 -1.71
N TYR A 79 -10.81 -3.70 -0.78
CA TYR A 79 -10.75 -4.65 0.33
C TYR A 79 -11.07 -3.95 1.64
N ASP A 80 -12.07 -4.42 2.37
CA ASP A 80 -12.54 -3.80 3.63
C ASP A 80 -12.08 -4.53 4.90
N GLY A 81 -11.23 -5.56 4.76
CA GLY A 81 -10.81 -6.43 5.85
C GLY A 81 -11.60 -7.74 5.95
N THR A 82 -12.76 -7.84 5.32
CA THR A 82 -13.61 -9.05 5.27
C THR A 82 -13.53 -9.72 3.91
N SER A 83 -13.83 -9.00 2.85
CA SER A 83 -13.82 -9.49 1.49
C SER A 83 -13.41 -8.39 0.50
N THR A 84 -13.37 -8.70 -0.77
CA THR A 84 -13.01 -7.78 -1.86
C THR A 84 -14.18 -7.62 -2.84
N ILE A 85 -14.39 -6.39 -3.29
CA ILE A 85 -15.42 -6.07 -4.31
C ILE A 85 -14.84 -5.16 -5.39
N THR A 86 -15.18 -5.40 -6.64
CA THR A 86 -14.83 -4.52 -7.74
C THR A 86 -15.73 -3.30 -7.76
N CYS A 87 -15.11 -2.13 -7.63
CA CYS A 87 -15.76 -0.84 -7.77
C CYS A 87 -15.45 -0.23 -9.14
N LYS A 88 -16.43 0.40 -9.76
CA LYS A 88 -16.30 1.04 -11.09
C LYS A 88 -16.69 2.51 -11.00
N ALA A 89 -15.91 3.39 -11.63
CA ALA A 89 -16.20 4.81 -11.73
C ALA A 89 -15.99 5.33 -13.15
N PHE A 90 -16.88 6.21 -13.61
CA PHE A 90 -16.70 6.93 -14.87
C PHE A 90 -15.96 8.23 -14.63
N LEU A 91 -14.78 8.37 -15.22
CA LEU A 91 -13.94 9.54 -15.10
C LEU A 91 -13.95 10.35 -16.39
N ASN A 92 -13.92 11.68 -16.25
CA ASN A 92 -13.74 12.59 -17.39
C ASN A 92 -12.29 12.53 -17.88
N LYS A 93 -12.09 12.56 -19.19
CA LYS A 93 -10.76 12.42 -19.82
C LYS A 93 -9.71 13.38 -19.25
N GLU A 94 -10.10 14.61 -18.95
CA GLU A 94 -9.19 15.67 -18.48
C GLU A 94 -8.67 15.40 -17.05
N THR A 95 -9.53 14.88 -16.18
CA THR A 95 -9.20 14.66 -14.75
C THR A 95 -8.83 13.22 -14.43
N ALA A 96 -9.08 12.28 -15.37
CA ALA A 96 -8.93 10.85 -15.13
C ALA A 96 -7.57 10.48 -14.54
N LYS A 97 -6.47 10.95 -15.15
CA LYS A 97 -5.11 10.60 -14.67
C LYS A 97 -4.84 11.06 -13.23
N LYS A 98 -5.27 12.28 -12.87
CA LYS A 98 -5.10 12.83 -11.52
C LYS A 98 -5.95 12.03 -10.53
N THR A 99 -7.22 11.80 -10.86
CA THR A 99 -8.17 11.04 -10.04
C THR A 99 -7.70 9.61 -9.80
N MET A 100 -7.29 8.89 -10.85
CA MET A 100 -6.77 7.53 -10.74
C MET A 100 -5.54 7.46 -9.83
N LYS A 101 -4.58 8.38 -10.01
CA LYS A 101 -3.38 8.44 -9.17
C LYS A 101 -3.71 8.70 -7.69
N ARG A 102 -4.70 9.56 -7.41
CA ARG A 102 -5.16 9.80 -6.04
C ARG A 102 -5.80 8.56 -5.42
N ILE A 103 -6.67 7.86 -6.18
CA ILE A 103 -7.29 6.61 -5.72
C ILE A 103 -6.23 5.55 -5.42
N GLN A 104 -5.22 5.40 -6.30
CA GLN A 104 -4.14 4.42 -6.13
C GLN A 104 -3.24 4.69 -4.91
N ASN A 105 -3.01 5.96 -4.59
CA ASN A 105 -2.09 6.35 -3.52
C ASN A 105 -2.77 6.61 -2.18
N ALA A 106 -4.10 6.66 -2.13
CA ALA A 106 -4.84 6.88 -0.90
C ALA A 106 -4.59 5.74 0.11
N PRO A 107 -4.40 6.04 1.39
CA PRO A 107 -4.22 5.03 2.43
C PRO A 107 -5.47 4.18 2.61
N GLY A 108 -6.63 4.75 2.34
CA GLY A 108 -7.93 4.11 2.31
C GLY A 108 -8.95 4.99 1.62
N LEU A 109 -10.07 4.41 1.23
CA LEU A 109 -11.18 5.10 0.58
C LEU A 109 -12.48 4.83 1.30
N LYS A 110 -13.34 5.85 1.36
CA LYS A 110 -14.77 5.70 1.64
C LYS A 110 -15.53 6.03 0.35
N ILE A 111 -16.39 5.12 -0.06
CA ILE A 111 -17.06 5.16 -1.35
C ILE A 111 -18.56 5.12 -1.13
N SER A 112 -19.31 5.98 -1.80
CA SER A 112 -20.75 5.82 -1.98
C SER A 112 -21.03 5.40 -3.41
N GLY A 113 -21.90 4.40 -3.57
CA GLY A 113 -22.23 3.84 -4.85
C GLY A 113 -23.47 2.96 -4.82
N THR A 114 -23.77 2.36 -5.96
CA THR A 114 -24.89 1.44 -6.12
C THR A 114 -24.35 0.04 -6.40
N ALA A 115 -24.77 -0.93 -5.59
CA ALA A 115 -24.50 -2.34 -5.83
C ALA A 115 -25.35 -2.85 -7.02
N GLN A 116 -24.71 -3.53 -7.96
CA GLN A 116 -25.39 -4.08 -9.14
C GLN A 116 -24.61 -5.26 -9.73
N MET A 117 -25.34 -6.15 -10.42
CA MET A 117 -24.69 -7.20 -11.22
C MET A 117 -24.07 -6.59 -12.47
N ASP A 118 -22.81 -6.85 -12.70
CA ASP A 118 -22.16 -6.49 -13.96
C ASP A 118 -22.57 -7.47 -15.05
N THR A 119 -23.07 -6.94 -16.15
CA THR A 119 -23.59 -7.75 -17.27
C THR A 119 -22.50 -8.47 -18.08
N PHE A 120 -21.22 -8.06 -17.93
CA PHE A 120 -20.10 -8.65 -18.66
C PHE A 120 -19.40 -9.74 -17.86
N SER A 121 -19.10 -9.47 -16.57
CA SER A 121 -18.44 -10.45 -15.70
C SER A 121 -19.41 -11.36 -14.98
N ASN A 122 -20.69 -10.99 -14.93
CA ASN A 122 -21.74 -11.65 -14.13
C ASN A 122 -21.37 -11.74 -12.64
N GLU A 123 -20.72 -10.68 -12.14
CA GLU A 123 -20.29 -10.54 -10.76
C GLU A 123 -20.94 -9.32 -10.12
N LEU A 124 -21.07 -9.36 -8.79
CA LEU A 124 -21.53 -8.20 -8.04
C LEU A 124 -20.45 -7.10 -8.07
N THR A 125 -20.82 -5.90 -8.45
CA THR A 125 -19.95 -4.74 -8.52
C THR A 125 -20.60 -3.51 -7.92
N VAL A 126 -19.82 -2.51 -7.54
CA VAL A 126 -20.33 -1.24 -7.03
C VAL A 126 -19.98 -0.12 -8.00
N MET A 127 -21.02 0.55 -8.53
CA MET A 127 -20.84 1.76 -9.31
C MET A 127 -20.65 2.95 -8.38
N ALA A 128 -19.41 3.39 -8.25
CA ALA A 128 -19.02 4.47 -7.37
C ALA A 128 -19.42 5.84 -7.95
N ASN A 129 -20.17 6.59 -7.16
CA ASN A 129 -20.61 7.95 -7.50
C ASN A 129 -19.78 9.00 -6.73
N THR A 130 -19.42 8.68 -5.49
CA THR A 130 -18.60 9.55 -4.63
C THR A 130 -17.45 8.73 -4.04
N ILE A 131 -16.26 9.29 -4.08
CA ILE A 131 -15.04 8.68 -3.51
C ILE A 131 -14.35 9.75 -2.67
N VAL A 132 -14.11 9.44 -1.41
CA VAL A 132 -13.44 10.29 -0.43
C VAL A 132 -12.25 9.54 0.13
N GLU A 133 -11.13 10.23 0.31
CA GLU A 133 -9.97 9.68 1.00
C GLU A 133 -10.32 9.42 2.46
N ALA A 134 -9.91 8.28 2.97
CA ALA A 134 -10.17 7.82 4.33
C ALA A 134 -8.93 7.18 4.93
N GLU A 135 -8.97 6.93 6.23
CA GLU A 135 -7.92 6.14 6.89
C GLU A 135 -7.88 4.72 6.33
N GLY A 136 -6.67 4.19 6.16
CA GLY A 136 -6.46 2.80 5.77
C GLY A 136 -6.92 1.83 6.86
N LEU A 137 -7.02 0.57 6.49
CA LEU A 137 -7.41 -0.49 7.42
C LEU A 137 -6.37 -0.65 8.53
N LYS A 138 -6.84 -0.76 9.77
CA LYS A 138 -5.97 -1.06 10.90
C LYS A 138 -5.44 -2.49 10.76
N LYS A 139 -4.21 -2.61 10.27
CA LYS A 139 -3.54 -3.91 10.17
C LYS A 139 -3.21 -4.42 11.56
N VAL A 140 -3.92 -5.46 12.00
CA VAL A 140 -3.58 -6.17 13.24
C VAL A 140 -2.28 -6.94 12.99
N THR A 141 -1.17 -6.38 13.43
CA THR A 141 0.11 -7.08 13.38
C THR A 141 0.25 -7.94 14.62
N ARG A 142 0.57 -9.22 14.42
CA ARG A 142 0.90 -10.11 15.55
C ARG A 142 2.06 -9.51 16.35
N GLN A 143 1.92 -9.56 17.66
CA GLN A 143 2.93 -9.12 18.63
C GLN A 143 3.37 -10.31 19.48
N ASP A 144 4.63 -10.31 19.88
CA ASP A 144 5.11 -11.19 20.93
C ASP A 144 5.10 -10.41 22.25
N ASN A 145 4.17 -10.77 23.14
CA ASN A 145 3.99 -10.12 24.45
C ASN A 145 4.63 -10.91 25.60
N SER A 146 5.41 -11.98 25.30
CA SER A 146 6.10 -12.75 26.32
C SER A 146 7.14 -11.90 27.04
N GLU A 147 7.22 -12.03 28.37
CA GLU A 147 8.25 -11.35 29.17
C GLU A 147 9.65 -11.83 28.80
N VAL A 148 9.82 -13.13 28.62
CA VAL A 148 11.06 -13.75 28.19
C VAL A 148 10.97 -14.10 26.71
N LYS A 149 11.84 -13.47 25.91
CA LYS A 149 11.89 -13.74 24.47
C LYS A 149 12.65 -15.03 24.20
N ARG A 150 12.08 -15.87 23.35
CA ARG A 150 12.77 -17.07 22.88
C ARG A 150 13.83 -16.73 21.84
N VAL A 151 14.77 -17.63 21.66
CA VAL A 151 15.67 -17.66 20.49
C VAL A 151 15.04 -18.58 19.45
N GLU A 152 14.84 -18.08 18.23
CA GLU A 152 14.39 -18.93 17.13
C GLU A 152 15.57 -19.70 16.57
N LEU A 153 15.55 -21.02 16.69
CA LEU A 153 16.64 -21.91 16.30
C LEU A 153 16.37 -22.69 14.99
N HIS A 154 15.17 -22.55 14.43
CA HIS A 154 14.77 -23.25 13.21
C HIS A 154 13.93 -22.31 12.33
N MET A 155 14.62 -21.59 11.44
CA MET A 155 13.98 -20.60 10.58
C MET A 155 14.46 -20.76 9.14
N HIS A 156 13.49 -20.88 8.23
CA HIS A 156 13.75 -20.95 6.80
C HIS A 156 13.42 -19.63 6.14
N THR A 157 14.31 -19.19 5.25
CA THR A 157 14.08 -18.02 4.39
C THR A 157 13.58 -18.45 3.02
N GLN A 158 13.25 -17.48 2.17
CA GLN A 158 12.91 -17.74 0.76
C GLN A 158 13.99 -18.51 -0.03
N MET A 159 15.20 -18.67 0.53
CA MET A 159 16.28 -19.45 -0.07
C MET A 159 16.05 -20.97 0.11
N SER A 160 15.21 -21.36 1.07
CA SER A 160 14.68 -22.74 1.15
C SER A 160 13.57 -22.92 0.13
N GLN A 161 13.94 -23.26 -1.09
CA GLN A 161 13.04 -23.36 -2.24
C GLN A 161 11.84 -24.27 -1.94
N MET A 162 10.64 -23.81 -2.28
CA MET A 162 9.34 -24.48 -2.07
C MET A 162 8.94 -24.67 -0.59
N ASP A 163 9.68 -24.11 0.37
CA ASP A 163 9.42 -24.28 1.79
C ASP A 163 9.08 -22.94 2.47
N ALA A 164 9.77 -21.85 2.13
CA ALA A 164 9.52 -20.55 2.70
C ALA A 164 9.49 -19.43 1.63
N MET A 165 8.78 -18.34 1.95
CA MET A 165 8.57 -17.20 1.03
C MET A 165 9.15 -15.90 1.55
N THR A 166 9.51 -15.81 2.83
CA THR A 166 9.91 -14.55 3.48
C THR A 166 11.42 -14.33 3.36
N SER A 167 11.83 -13.11 3.04
CA SER A 167 13.25 -12.76 2.96
C SER A 167 13.93 -12.83 4.33
N ALA A 168 15.25 -13.13 4.36
CA ALA A 168 16.03 -13.08 5.60
C ALA A 168 15.92 -11.72 6.29
N LYS A 169 15.96 -10.64 5.51
CA LYS A 169 15.82 -9.26 5.99
C LYS A 169 14.51 -9.03 6.76
N ASP A 170 13.38 -9.51 6.24
CA ASP A 170 12.07 -9.28 6.86
C ASP A 170 11.89 -10.12 8.12
N LEU A 171 12.41 -11.35 8.13
CA LEU A 171 12.43 -12.24 9.30
C LEU A 171 13.27 -11.60 10.42
N ILE A 172 14.47 -11.15 10.12
CA ILE A 172 15.36 -10.50 11.10
C ILE A 172 14.70 -9.23 11.66
N LYS A 173 14.17 -8.35 10.81
CA LYS A 173 13.46 -7.15 11.26
C LYS A 173 12.27 -7.47 12.15
N ARG A 174 11.53 -8.53 11.85
CA ARG A 174 10.41 -8.99 12.66
C ARG A 174 10.87 -9.48 14.03
N ALA A 175 11.93 -10.28 14.08
CA ALA A 175 12.52 -10.76 15.32
C ALA A 175 13.02 -9.60 16.21
N MET A 176 13.71 -8.63 15.62
CA MET A 176 14.14 -7.41 16.32
C MET A 176 12.93 -6.62 16.86
N LYS A 177 11.89 -6.44 16.06
CA LYS A 177 10.66 -5.74 16.47
C LYS A 177 9.97 -6.45 17.64
N TRP A 178 10.09 -7.76 17.74
CA TRP A 178 9.55 -8.56 18.85
C TRP A 178 10.48 -8.61 20.06
N GLY A 179 11.67 -7.98 19.97
CA GLY A 179 12.64 -7.94 21.06
C GLY A 179 13.49 -9.20 21.22
N MET A 180 13.47 -10.11 20.23
CA MET A 180 14.37 -11.25 20.19
C MET A 180 15.82 -10.76 20.06
N LYS A 181 16.76 -11.45 20.73
CA LYS A 181 18.19 -11.10 20.74
C LYS A 181 19.03 -12.01 19.84
N SER A 182 18.47 -13.13 19.39
CA SER A 182 19.16 -14.07 18.50
C SER A 182 18.17 -14.86 17.68
N ILE A 183 18.56 -15.20 16.45
CA ILE A 183 17.85 -16.13 15.57
C ILE A 183 18.85 -16.97 14.79
N ALA A 184 18.46 -18.19 14.39
CA ALA A 184 19.24 -19.05 13.52
C ALA A 184 18.63 -19.07 12.12
N ILE A 185 19.48 -19.01 11.08
CA ILE A 185 19.08 -19.24 9.70
C ILE A 185 19.44 -20.68 9.36
N THR A 186 18.43 -21.49 9.08
CA THR A 186 18.57 -22.94 8.87
C THR A 186 17.98 -23.37 7.53
N ASP A 187 18.34 -22.66 6.46
CA ASP A 187 17.87 -22.97 5.12
C ASP A 187 18.36 -24.36 4.64
N HIS A 188 17.55 -25.03 3.85
CA HIS A 188 17.83 -26.38 3.36
C HIS A 188 18.99 -26.40 2.38
N GLY A 189 20.15 -26.88 2.83
CA GLY A 189 21.32 -27.15 1.97
C GLY A 189 21.94 -25.93 1.30
N VAL A 190 21.62 -24.72 1.73
CA VAL A 190 22.06 -23.46 1.11
C VAL A 190 22.48 -22.43 2.13
N VAL A 191 23.30 -21.46 1.72
CA VAL A 191 23.81 -20.37 2.56
C VAL A 191 23.56 -18.98 1.97
N GLN A 192 22.71 -18.88 0.95
CA GLN A 192 22.48 -17.64 0.20
C GLN A 192 21.87 -16.53 1.04
N ALA A 193 21.16 -16.86 2.13
CA ALA A 193 20.61 -15.87 3.05
C ALA A 193 21.68 -15.21 3.95
N PHE A 194 22.85 -15.83 4.16
CA PHE A 194 23.89 -15.33 5.07
C PHE A 194 24.45 -13.96 4.66
N PRO A 195 24.80 -13.71 3.38
CA PRO A 195 25.24 -12.38 2.95
C PRO A 195 24.19 -11.30 3.16
N GLU A 196 22.90 -11.61 2.96
CA GLU A 196 21.81 -10.66 3.20
C GLU A 196 21.69 -10.31 4.68
N ALA A 197 21.71 -11.32 5.55
CA ALA A 197 21.67 -11.14 6.99
C ALA A 197 22.86 -10.33 7.49
N HIS A 198 24.07 -10.66 7.03
CA HIS A 198 25.29 -9.96 7.36
C HIS A 198 25.29 -8.49 6.89
N LYS A 199 24.83 -8.22 5.67
CA LYS A 199 24.70 -6.86 5.14
C LYS A 199 23.72 -6.01 5.95
N LEU A 200 22.68 -6.63 6.53
CA LEU A 200 21.68 -5.94 7.33
C LEU A 200 22.21 -5.53 8.71
N LEU A 201 22.97 -6.40 9.37
CA LEU A 201 23.34 -6.25 10.78
C LEU A 201 24.83 -5.93 10.99
N GLY A 202 25.72 -6.26 10.05
CA GLY A 202 27.17 -6.23 10.25
C GLY A 202 27.66 -7.39 11.12
N TYR A 203 28.95 -7.36 11.48
CA TYR A 203 29.58 -8.42 12.26
C TYR A 203 29.23 -8.39 13.75
N ASP A 204 29.13 -7.23 14.33
CA ASP A 204 28.99 -7.01 15.77
C ASP A 204 27.76 -6.14 16.08
N ASN A 205 26.57 -6.65 15.74
CA ASN A 205 25.36 -5.94 16.13
C ASN A 205 25.03 -6.25 17.60
N PRO A 206 24.97 -5.24 18.50
CA PRO A 206 24.72 -5.46 19.91
C PRO A 206 23.28 -5.90 20.20
N ASP A 207 22.34 -5.64 19.27
CA ASP A 207 20.93 -5.85 19.48
C ASP A 207 20.42 -7.20 18.96
N MET A 208 21.11 -7.79 17.98
CA MET A 208 20.69 -9.02 17.33
C MET A 208 21.89 -9.89 16.91
N LYS A 209 21.94 -11.11 17.38
CA LYS A 209 22.90 -12.13 16.94
C LYS A 209 22.27 -13.10 15.92
N ILE A 210 22.93 -13.26 14.78
CA ILE A 210 22.59 -14.30 13.82
C ILE A 210 23.43 -15.54 14.07
N ILE A 211 22.77 -16.69 14.10
CA ILE A 211 23.38 -18.01 14.19
C ILE A 211 23.28 -18.58 12.75
N TYR A 212 24.43 -18.89 12.16
CA TYR A 212 24.56 -19.42 10.82
C TYR A 212 24.72 -20.94 10.83
#